data_5ee4757cb88d6a11653082bfbd4ea3ce
#
_entry.id   5ee4757cb88d6a11653082bfbd4ea3ce
#
_cell.length_a   1.000
_cell.length_b   1.000
_cell.length_c   1.000
_cell.angle_alpha   90.00
_cell.angle_beta   90.00
_cell.angle_gamma   90.00
#
_symmetry.space_group_name_H-M   'P 1'
#
loop_
_entity.id
_entity.type
_entity.pdbx_description
1 polymer ?
#
loop_
_entity_poly.entity_id
_entity_poly.type
_entity_poly.pdbx_seq_one_letter_code
_entity_poly.pdbx_strand_id
1 'polypeptide(L)'
;MMLNAIRVRNFKAVGDSGLLKLGPLTAFIGNNGAGKSSLIEALETYQAIVKDGLDAAMQRFMGIEHVQNKHARADTPIRFDLRMQGPFGNTKLSMAVASDASRNAYAIQDEQVECKAHLMLGTFTEQERAQFKLRWDSGISMLGGSVYLFEYANRVESWQFLTLNPERMGLPLAQKRTGGRTRLARDGSNIAEFLLELRELDRNALEGIIETMAYVLPYARDLQPAITSELERKAWLQLTEAEFKIPGWMLSTGTLRILALLALLRHPTPPPLIVVEEIENGLDPRSIHLLVEEIRMAVQTGVTQVVMTTHSPYLLDLLTLEHLVVVERNARGQPRFIRPADQERLQRWAAEFAPGKLYTMGNLTGLAA
;
A
#
# COMPACT_ATOMS: atom_id res chain seq x y z
N MET A 1 -14.46 2.48 -4.78
CA MET A 1 -14.08 1.03 -4.77
C MET A 1 -13.11 0.79 -3.63
N MET A 2 -13.32 -0.21 -2.77
CA MET A 2 -12.49 -0.51 -1.61
C MET A 2 -12.12 -1.99 -1.60
N LEU A 3 -10.88 -2.30 -1.19
CA LEU A 3 -10.40 -3.66 -0.97
C LEU A 3 -10.90 -4.14 0.40
N ASN A 4 -11.96 -4.96 0.42
CA ASN A 4 -12.64 -5.37 1.65
C ASN A 4 -11.99 -6.56 2.34
N ALA A 5 -11.33 -7.44 1.58
CA ALA A 5 -10.60 -8.56 2.14
C ALA A 5 -9.55 -9.10 1.17
N ILE A 6 -8.54 -9.75 1.74
CA ILE A 6 -7.48 -10.44 1.01
C ILE A 6 -7.20 -11.80 1.64
N ARG A 7 -6.88 -12.80 0.80
CA ARG A 7 -6.23 -14.04 1.21
C ARG A 7 -5.05 -14.31 0.31
N VAL A 8 -3.91 -14.58 0.90
CA VAL A 8 -2.67 -14.93 0.21
C VAL A 8 -2.25 -16.32 0.64
N ARG A 9 -1.87 -17.16 -0.34
CA ARG A 9 -1.39 -18.51 -0.09
C ARG A 9 -0.07 -18.76 -0.80
N ASN A 10 0.83 -19.44 -0.13
CA ASN A 10 2.15 -19.88 -0.63
C ASN A 10 3.08 -18.75 -1.10
N PHE A 11 3.04 -17.59 -0.44
CA PHE A 11 3.88 -16.45 -0.78
C PHE A 11 4.86 -16.11 0.34
N LYS A 12 6.16 -16.19 0.08
CA LYS A 12 7.24 -15.93 1.06
C LYS A 12 6.99 -16.62 2.40
N ALA A 13 6.93 -15.86 3.49
CA ALA A 13 6.65 -16.42 4.82
C ALA A 13 5.20 -16.92 4.93
N VAL A 14 4.26 -16.43 4.12
CA VAL A 14 2.82 -16.72 4.24
C VAL A 14 2.49 -18.06 3.61
N GLY A 15 2.18 -19.08 4.42
CA GLY A 15 1.61 -20.32 3.95
C GLY A 15 0.14 -20.14 3.54
N ASP A 16 -0.68 -19.64 4.46
CA ASP A 16 -2.06 -19.21 4.24
C ASP A 16 -2.42 -18.10 5.24
N SER A 17 -2.77 -16.92 4.74
CA SER A 17 -3.17 -15.81 5.60
C SER A 17 -4.56 -15.96 6.20
N GLY A 18 -5.37 -16.92 5.72
CA GLY A 18 -6.81 -16.85 5.90
C GLY A 18 -7.41 -15.65 5.15
N LEU A 19 -8.73 -15.51 5.21
CA LEU A 19 -9.42 -14.36 4.63
C LEU A 19 -9.36 -13.18 5.61
N LEU A 20 -8.47 -12.23 5.34
CA LEU A 20 -8.27 -11.04 6.15
C LEU A 20 -9.22 -9.94 5.70
N LYS A 21 -10.09 -9.49 6.58
CA LYS A 21 -10.95 -8.32 6.34
C LYS A 21 -10.13 -7.05 6.52
N LEU A 22 -10.26 -6.14 5.58
CA LEU A 22 -9.63 -4.82 5.60
C LEU A 22 -10.72 -3.75 5.70
N GLY A 23 -10.50 -2.77 6.59
CA GLY A 23 -11.35 -1.59 6.71
C GLY A 23 -10.82 -0.42 5.87
N PRO A 24 -11.47 0.75 5.95
CA PRO A 24 -10.95 1.98 5.35
C PRO A 24 -9.55 2.35 5.87
N LEU A 25 -9.30 2.07 7.14
CA LEU A 25 -8.00 2.14 7.79
C LEU A 25 -7.67 0.77 8.39
N THR A 26 -6.49 0.23 8.08
CA THR A 26 -6.01 -1.03 8.64
C THR A 26 -4.52 -0.92 9.00
N ALA A 27 -4.18 -1.26 10.24
CA ALA A 27 -2.81 -1.28 10.75
C ALA A 27 -2.36 -2.71 11.07
N PHE A 28 -1.32 -3.19 10.40
CA PHE A 28 -0.65 -4.45 10.72
C PHE A 28 0.42 -4.22 11.78
N ILE A 29 0.32 -4.95 12.89
CA ILE A 29 1.24 -4.87 14.01
C ILE A 29 1.84 -6.25 14.32
N GLY A 30 3.01 -6.28 14.91
CA GLY A 30 3.70 -7.52 15.27
C GLY A 30 5.21 -7.37 15.20
N ASN A 31 5.95 -8.32 15.73
CA ASN A 31 7.40 -8.29 15.79
C ASN A 31 8.05 -8.27 14.39
N ASN A 32 9.31 -7.83 14.33
CA ASN A 32 10.10 -7.91 13.11
C ASN A 32 10.18 -9.36 12.62
N GLY A 33 10.03 -9.54 11.31
CA GLY A 33 10.02 -10.89 10.73
C GLY A 33 8.72 -11.67 10.95
N ALA A 34 7.67 -11.12 11.60
CA ALA A 34 6.40 -11.83 11.78
C ALA A 34 5.67 -12.14 10.47
N GLY A 35 5.94 -11.41 9.39
CA GLY A 35 5.33 -11.64 8.07
C GLY A 35 4.46 -10.48 7.56
N LYS A 36 4.48 -9.32 8.23
CA LYS A 36 3.75 -8.11 7.79
C LYS A 36 4.13 -7.70 6.37
N SER A 37 5.44 -7.50 6.14
CA SER A 37 5.94 -7.11 4.81
C SER A 37 5.67 -8.18 3.75
N SER A 38 5.65 -9.48 4.10
CA SER A 38 5.31 -10.52 3.13
C SER A 38 3.88 -10.39 2.59
N LEU A 39 2.93 -9.96 3.43
CA LEU A 39 1.55 -9.72 2.98
C LEU A 39 1.46 -8.46 2.09
N ILE A 40 2.17 -7.39 2.47
CA ILE A 40 2.25 -6.15 1.68
C ILE A 40 2.90 -6.42 0.32
N GLU A 41 4.02 -7.13 0.31
CA GLU A 41 4.70 -7.51 -0.94
C GLU A 41 3.84 -8.42 -1.82
N ALA A 42 2.97 -9.26 -1.23
CA ALA A 42 2.02 -10.06 -1.99
C ALA A 42 1.00 -9.18 -2.72
N LEU A 43 0.45 -8.14 -2.05
CA LEU A 43 -0.43 -7.15 -2.67
C LEU A 43 0.29 -6.38 -3.80
N GLU A 44 1.51 -5.94 -3.53
CA GLU A 44 2.33 -5.23 -4.51
C GLU A 44 2.70 -6.12 -5.71
N THR A 45 2.94 -7.42 -5.46
CA THR A 45 3.20 -8.40 -6.52
C THR A 45 1.96 -8.62 -7.38
N TYR A 46 0.78 -8.74 -6.76
CA TYR A 46 -0.49 -8.82 -7.50
C TYR A 46 -0.69 -7.60 -8.39
N GLN A 47 -0.46 -6.38 -7.87
CA GLN A 47 -0.49 -5.16 -8.67
C GLN A 47 0.49 -5.20 -9.84
N ALA A 48 1.72 -5.62 -9.61
CA ALA A 48 2.75 -5.70 -10.65
C ALA A 48 2.37 -6.70 -11.75
N ILE A 49 1.77 -7.85 -11.39
CA ILE A 49 1.28 -8.81 -12.38
C ILE A 49 0.18 -8.20 -13.24
N VAL A 50 -0.77 -7.49 -12.64
CA VAL A 50 -1.87 -6.84 -13.39
C VAL A 50 -1.35 -5.76 -14.32
N LYS A 51 -0.39 -4.95 -13.86
CA LYS A 51 0.12 -3.78 -14.55
C LYS A 51 1.19 -4.11 -15.59
N ASP A 52 2.19 -4.89 -15.20
CA ASP A 52 3.44 -5.05 -15.93
C ASP A 52 3.61 -6.50 -16.46
N GLY A 53 2.71 -7.41 -16.06
CA GLY A 53 2.78 -8.83 -16.38
C GLY A 53 3.61 -9.67 -15.40
N LEU A 54 3.47 -10.99 -15.52
CA LEU A 54 4.04 -11.94 -14.56
C LEU A 54 5.56 -11.92 -14.54
N ASP A 55 6.20 -11.88 -15.72
CA ASP A 55 7.66 -11.89 -15.82
C ASP A 55 8.28 -10.68 -15.13
N ALA A 56 7.77 -9.48 -15.42
CA ALA A 56 8.25 -8.24 -14.80
C ALA A 56 8.03 -8.25 -13.29
N ALA A 57 6.90 -8.78 -12.81
CA ALA A 57 6.61 -8.93 -11.40
C ALA A 57 7.58 -9.90 -10.70
N MET A 58 7.96 -11.01 -11.35
CA MET A 58 8.86 -12.01 -10.79
C MET A 58 10.34 -11.62 -10.87
N GLN A 59 10.74 -10.81 -11.86
CA GLN A 59 12.12 -10.29 -11.96
C GLN A 59 12.57 -9.56 -10.69
N ARG A 60 11.69 -8.88 -10.00
CA ARG A 60 11.98 -8.21 -8.71
C ARG A 60 12.57 -9.16 -7.66
N PHE A 61 12.25 -10.44 -7.77
CA PHE A 61 12.63 -11.48 -6.82
C PHE A 61 13.64 -12.47 -7.41
N MET A 62 14.12 -12.22 -8.62
CA MET A 62 14.99 -13.15 -9.37
C MET A 62 14.35 -14.52 -9.63
N GLY A 63 13.02 -14.60 -9.61
CA GLY A 63 12.25 -15.80 -9.95
C GLY A 63 11.17 -16.16 -8.94
N ILE A 64 10.18 -16.95 -9.38
CA ILE A 64 9.04 -17.39 -8.57
C ILE A 64 9.48 -18.28 -7.40
N GLU A 65 10.54 -19.04 -7.57
CA GLU A 65 11.11 -19.95 -6.57
C GLU A 65 11.60 -19.21 -5.32
N HIS A 66 11.93 -17.91 -5.44
CA HIS A 66 12.36 -17.08 -4.32
C HIS A 66 11.18 -16.45 -3.55
N VAL A 67 10.01 -16.39 -4.16
CA VAL A 67 8.79 -15.88 -3.51
C VAL A 67 7.82 -16.97 -3.09
N GLN A 68 7.99 -18.17 -3.57
CA GLN A 68 7.17 -19.30 -3.13
C GLN A 68 7.47 -19.67 -1.68
N ASN A 69 6.44 -20.02 -0.92
CA ASN A 69 6.61 -20.43 0.47
C ASN A 69 7.45 -21.71 0.57
N LYS A 70 8.51 -21.68 1.38
CA LYS A 70 9.48 -22.80 1.50
C LYS A 70 8.89 -24.06 2.17
N HIS A 71 7.73 -23.95 2.82
CA HIS A 71 7.03 -25.10 3.39
C HIS A 71 6.01 -25.73 2.41
N ALA A 72 5.74 -25.05 1.28
CA ALA A 72 4.87 -25.58 0.23
C ALA A 72 5.66 -26.54 -0.69
N ARG A 73 4.94 -27.42 -1.37
CA ARG A 73 5.52 -28.23 -2.46
C ARG A 73 5.82 -27.32 -3.65
N ALA A 74 6.84 -27.66 -4.42
CA ALA A 74 7.27 -26.85 -5.56
C ALA A 74 6.20 -26.65 -6.64
N ASP A 75 5.27 -27.59 -6.78
CA ASP A 75 4.15 -27.55 -7.71
C ASP A 75 2.92 -26.78 -7.20
N THR A 76 2.96 -26.35 -5.93
CA THR A 76 1.82 -25.64 -5.33
C THR A 76 1.80 -24.18 -5.78
N PRO A 77 0.73 -23.70 -6.43
CA PRO A 77 0.69 -22.33 -6.93
C PRO A 77 0.65 -21.29 -5.79
N ILE A 78 1.23 -20.13 -6.05
CA ILE A 78 0.95 -18.94 -5.28
C ILE A 78 -0.47 -18.49 -5.62
N ARG A 79 -1.30 -18.16 -4.62
CA ARG A 79 -2.67 -17.72 -4.86
C ARG A 79 -2.97 -16.41 -4.16
N PHE A 80 -3.65 -15.54 -4.89
CA PHE A 80 -4.17 -14.27 -4.43
C PHE A 80 -5.69 -14.30 -4.58
N ASP A 81 -6.42 -14.12 -3.48
CA ASP A 81 -7.88 -13.95 -3.50
C ASP A 81 -8.21 -12.59 -2.89
N LEU A 82 -8.82 -11.70 -3.65
CA LEU A 82 -9.20 -10.36 -3.22
C LEU A 82 -10.72 -10.21 -3.27
N ARG A 83 -11.28 -9.47 -2.32
CA ARG A 83 -12.68 -9.04 -2.35
C ARG A 83 -12.73 -7.53 -2.38
N MET A 84 -13.34 -6.99 -3.40
CA MET A 84 -13.45 -5.55 -3.63
C MET A 84 -14.90 -5.11 -3.72
N GLN A 85 -15.20 -3.94 -3.16
CA GLN A 85 -16.44 -3.22 -3.50
C GLN A 85 -16.18 -2.43 -4.78
N GLY A 86 -16.84 -2.79 -5.87
CA GLY A 86 -16.67 -2.15 -7.17
C GLY A 86 -17.95 -1.52 -7.69
N PRO A 87 -17.93 -0.96 -8.91
CA PRO A 87 -19.10 -0.36 -9.55
C PRO A 87 -20.21 -1.39 -9.77
N PHE A 88 -19.85 -2.66 -9.91
CA PHE A 88 -20.79 -3.78 -10.09
C PHE A 88 -21.08 -4.53 -8.78
N GLY A 89 -20.88 -3.89 -7.63
CA GLY A 89 -21.08 -4.46 -6.30
C GLY A 89 -19.86 -5.23 -5.78
N ASN A 90 -20.11 -6.21 -4.91
CA ASN A 90 -19.06 -7.06 -4.36
C ASN A 90 -18.46 -7.95 -5.44
N THR A 91 -17.17 -7.79 -5.68
CA THR A 91 -16.42 -8.53 -6.67
C THR A 91 -15.32 -9.33 -6.00
N LYS A 92 -15.16 -10.57 -6.42
CA LYS A 92 -14.06 -11.44 -6.01
C LYS A 92 -13.11 -11.60 -7.19
N LEU A 93 -11.84 -11.34 -6.95
CA LEU A 93 -10.75 -11.54 -7.88
C LEU A 93 -9.88 -12.67 -7.33
N SER A 94 -9.61 -13.68 -8.11
CA SER A 94 -8.73 -14.80 -7.74
C SER A 94 -7.70 -15.01 -8.83
N MET A 95 -6.44 -15.21 -8.45
CA MET A 95 -5.34 -15.51 -9.37
C MET A 95 -4.43 -16.59 -8.78
N ALA A 96 -4.02 -17.54 -9.59
CA ALA A 96 -3.04 -18.57 -9.27
C ALA A 96 -1.87 -18.51 -10.24
N VAL A 97 -0.67 -18.46 -9.71
CA VAL A 97 0.60 -18.40 -10.47
C VAL A 97 1.50 -19.55 -10.05
N ALA A 98 2.13 -20.20 -11.01
CA ALA A 98 3.07 -21.27 -10.74
C ALA A 98 4.19 -21.32 -11.78
N SER A 99 5.25 -22.07 -11.43
CA SER A 99 6.29 -22.46 -12.36
C SER A 99 5.74 -23.57 -13.26
N ASP A 100 5.95 -23.45 -14.57
CA ASP A 100 5.78 -24.53 -15.54
C ASP A 100 7.16 -25.18 -15.78
N ALA A 101 7.41 -26.25 -15.05
CA ALA A 101 8.69 -26.96 -15.13
C ALA A 101 8.96 -27.51 -16.55
N SER A 102 7.90 -27.81 -17.34
CA SER A 102 8.05 -28.34 -18.70
C SER A 102 8.54 -27.30 -19.69
N ARG A 103 8.26 -26.03 -19.45
CA ARG A 103 8.62 -24.90 -20.32
C ARG A 103 9.73 -24.03 -19.73
N ASN A 104 10.19 -24.34 -18.51
CA ASN A 104 11.08 -23.46 -17.72
C ASN A 104 10.58 -22.02 -17.70
N ALA A 105 9.29 -21.83 -17.49
CA ALA A 105 8.56 -20.57 -17.54
C ALA A 105 7.62 -20.43 -16.35
N TYR A 106 7.09 -19.23 -16.18
CA TYR A 106 6.02 -18.93 -15.22
C TYR A 106 4.70 -18.80 -15.96
N ALA A 107 3.61 -19.22 -15.36
CA ALA A 107 2.29 -19.09 -15.95
C ALA A 107 1.23 -18.68 -14.92
N ILE A 108 0.24 -17.92 -15.39
CA ILE A 108 -1.02 -17.75 -14.65
C ILE A 108 -1.85 -19.01 -14.95
N GLN A 109 -1.99 -19.88 -13.95
CA GLN A 109 -2.71 -21.14 -14.11
C GLN A 109 -4.22 -20.96 -14.06
N ASP A 110 -4.69 -19.98 -13.28
CA ASP A 110 -6.10 -19.72 -13.07
C ASP A 110 -6.30 -18.26 -12.70
N GLU A 111 -7.26 -17.61 -13.30
CA GLU A 111 -7.68 -16.26 -12.96
C GLU A 111 -9.20 -16.14 -13.11
N GLN A 112 -9.87 -15.67 -12.07
CA GLN A 112 -11.32 -15.60 -12.01
C GLN A 112 -11.77 -14.25 -11.50
N VAL A 113 -12.85 -13.73 -12.10
CA VAL A 113 -13.54 -12.53 -11.65
C VAL A 113 -15.02 -12.87 -11.45
N GLU A 114 -15.46 -12.82 -10.20
CA GLU A 114 -16.85 -13.06 -9.83
C GLU A 114 -17.49 -11.76 -9.35
N CYS A 115 -18.51 -11.26 -10.00
CA CYS A 115 -19.32 -10.11 -9.53
C CYS A 115 -20.82 -10.45 -9.53
N LYS A 116 -21.58 -9.78 -8.65
CA LYS A 116 -23.04 -10.02 -8.52
C LYS A 116 -23.88 -9.50 -9.69
N ALA A 117 -23.35 -8.58 -10.46
CA ALA A 117 -24.04 -8.10 -11.65
C ALA A 117 -23.93 -9.12 -12.78
N HIS A 118 -24.91 -9.98 -12.89
CA HIS A 118 -25.06 -10.95 -13.97
C HIS A 118 -25.06 -10.36 -15.39
N LEU A 119 -24.90 -9.06 -15.54
CA LEU A 119 -25.18 -8.33 -16.76
C LEU A 119 -23.94 -8.01 -17.62
N MET A 120 -22.70 -8.18 -17.15
CA MET A 120 -21.54 -7.76 -17.93
C MET A 120 -20.40 -8.78 -18.07
N LEU A 121 -20.36 -9.82 -17.28
CA LEU A 121 -19.53 -10.99 -17.55
C LEU A 121 -20.44 -12.05 -18.14
N GLY A 122 -20.95 -11.80 -19.33
CA GLY A 122 -21.59 -12.82 -20.14
C GLY A 122 -20.68 -14.05 -20.13
N THR A 123 -21.24 -15.22 -20.16
CA THR A 123 -20.52 -16.47 -20.35
C THR A 123 -19.54 -16.25 -21.48
N PHE A 124 -18.24 -16.15 -21.15
CA PHE A 124 -17.19 -16.00 -22.16
C PHE A 124 -17.36 -17.07 -23.22
N THR A 125 -17.39 -16.66 -24.48
CA THR A 125 -17.41 -17.53 -25.61
C THR A 125 -16.17 -18.42 -25.60
N GLU A 126 -16.22 -19.57 -26.32
CA GLU A 126 -15.03 -20.44 -26.45
C GLU A 126 -13.83 -19.68 -27.03
N GLN A 127 -14.09 -18.74 -27.96
CA GLN A 127 -13.04 -17.88 -28.54
C GLN A 127 -12.41 -16.94 -27.52
N GLU A 128 -13.20 -16.31 -26.64
CA GLU A 128 -12.69 -15.47 -25.57
C GLU A 128 -11.90 -16.27 -24.54
N ARG A 129 -12.37 -17.48 -24.18
CA ARG A 129 -11.63 -18.39 -23.29
C ARG A 129 -10.29 -18.82 -23.90
N ALA A 130 -10.25 -19.08 -25.20
CA ALA A 130 -9.02 -19.42 -25.91
C ALA A 130 -8.03 -18.23 -25.93
N GLN A 131 -8.54 -17.01 -26.16
CA GLN A 131 -7.72 -15.78 -26.08
C GLN A 131 -7.19 -15.54 -24.66
N PHE A 132 -7.99 -15.74 -23.62
CA PHE A 132 -7.55 -15.63 -22.24
C PHE A 132 -6.46 -16.65 -21.90
N LYS A 133 -6.60 -17.89 -22.38
CA LYS A 133 -5.58 -18.92 -22.17
C LYS A 133 -4.24 -18.55 -22.81
N LEU A 134 -4.26 -17.99 -24.03
CA LEU A 134 -3.05 -17.49 -24.69
C LEU A 134 -2.39 -16.36 -23.90
N ARG A 135 -3.18 -15.47 -23.28
CA ARG A 135 -2.67 -14.39 -22.43
C ARG A 135 -2.06 -14.92 -21.14
N TRP A 136 -2.69 -15.89 -20.49
CA TRP A 136 -2.16 -16.52 -19.29
C TRP A 136 -0.84 -17.22 -19.55
N ASP A 137 -0.74 -17.94 -20.68
CA ASP A 137 0.51 -18.57 -21.12
C ASP A 137 1.61 -17.53 -21.40
N SER A 138 1.23 -16.31 -21.76
CA SER A 138 2.14 -15.16 -21.93
C SER A 138 2.36 -14.36 -20.64
N GLY A 139 1.86 -14.82 -19.50
CA GLY A 139 2.00 -14.13 -18.22
C GLY A 139 1.22 -12.82 -18.07
N ILE A 140 0.19 -12.61 -18.92
CA ILE A 140 -0.63 -11.39 -18.92
C ILE A 140 -1.93 -11.64 -18.18
N SER A 141 -2.20 -10.84 -17.14
CA SER A 141 -3.46 -10.88 -16.40
C SER A 141 -4.66 -10.54 -17.29
N MET A 142 -5.77 -11.22 -17.06
CA MET A 142 -7.05 -10.95 -17.70
C MET A 142 -7.56 -9.53 -17.36
N LEU A 143 -7.30 -9.04 -16.15
CA LEU A 143 -7.68 -7.69 -15.74
C LEU A 143 -7.04 -6.63 -16.64
N GLY A 144 -5.74 -6.70 -16.88
CA GLY A 144 -5.01 -5.77 -17.74
C GLY A 144 -5.33 -5.87 -19.22
N GLY A 145 -6.12 -6.86 -19.63
CA GLY A 145 -6.40 -7.14 -21.05
C GLY A 145 -7.85 -7.10 -21.48
N SER A 146 -8.78 -6.88 -20.58
CA SER A 146 -10.21 -6.88 -20.87
C SER A 146 -10.78 -5.48 -20.77
N VAL A 147 -11.47 -5.03 -21.81
CA VAL A 147 -12.19 -3.75 -21.81
C VAL A 147 -13.24 -3.71 -20.70
N TYR A 148 -13.88 -4.82 -20.40
CA TYR A 148 -14.89 -4.92 -19.34
C TYR A 148 -14.32 -4.88 -17.94
N LEU A 149 -13.05 -5.29 -17.77
CA LEU A 149 -12.36 -5.32 -16.48
C LEU A 149 -11.42 -4.10 -16.27
N PHE A 150 -11.39 -3.21 -17.23
CA PHE A 150 -10.52 -2.03 -17.27
C PHE A 150 -10.61 -1.18 -15.98
N GLU A 151 -11.80 -1.00 -15.42
CA GLU A 151 -11.96 -0.24 -14.18
C GLU A 151 -11.30 -0.92 -12.98
N TYR A 152 -11.35 -2.26 -12.92
CA TYR A 152 -10.65 -3.02 -11.86
C TYR A 152 -9.15 -2.98 -12.06
N ALA A 153 -8.68 -3.13 -13.30
CA ALA A 153 -7.27 -3.00 -13.64
C ALA A 153 -6.72 -1.63 -13.24
N ASN A 154 -7.34 -0.55 -13.71
CA ASN A 154 -6.95 0.82 -13.38
C ASN A 154 -6.94 1.07 -11.87
N ARG A 155 -7.91 0.49 -11.15
CA ARG A 155 -7.99 0.63 -9.71
C ARG A 155 -6.81 -0.06 -9.02
N VAL A 156 -6.50 -1.31 -9.40
CA VAL A 156 -5.36 -2.06 -8.88
C VAL A 156 -4.05 -1.39 -9.26
N GLU A 157 -3.89 -0.98 -10.51
CA GLU A 157 -2.71 -0.26 -10.98
C GLU A 157 -2.50 1.07 -10.26
N SER A 158 -3.58 1.69 -9.78
CA SER A 158 -3.54 2.96 -9.04
C SER A 158 -3.21 2.82 -7.57
N TRP A 159 -3.05 1.63 -7.02
CA TRP A 159 -2.57 1.44 -5.64
C TRP A 159 -1.18 2.04 -5.47
N GLN A 160 -0.93 2.61 -4.32
CA GLN A 160 0.34 3.26 -4.00
C GLN A 160 1.00 2.55 -2.82
N PHE A 161 2.19 2.00 -3.05
CA PHE A 161 3.01 1.37 -2.02
C PHE A 161 4.17 2.31 -1.68
N LEU A 162 4.41 2.52 -0.39
CA LEU A 162 5.43 3.44 0.11
C LEU A 162 6.34 2.76 1.13
N THR A 163 7.62 2.91 0.90
CA THR A 163 8.71 2.65 1.84
C THR A 163 9.64 3.86 1.75
N LEU A 164 9.22 4.95 2.42
CA LEU A 164 9.85 6.26 2.27
C LEU A 164 11.31 6.26 2.73
N ASN A 165 12.19 6.82 1.88
CA ASN A 165 13.61 7.01 2.17
C ASN A 165 13.96 8.51 2.19
N PRO A 166 13.99 9.15 3.37
CA PRO A 166 14.26 10.58 3.50
C PRO A 166 15.58 11.03 2.90
N GLU A 167 16.62 10.21 2.92
CA GLU A 167 17.91 10.54 2.33
C GLU A 167 17.81 10.80 0.82
N ARG A 168 16.88 10.12 0.13
CA ARG A 168 16.62 10.32 -1.29
C ARG A 168 15.59 11.40 -1.57
N MET A 169 14.64 11.60 -0.64
CA MET A 169 13.53 12.56 -0.80
C MET A 169 13.98 14.01 -0.83
N GLY A 170 15.03 14.35 -0.08
CA GLY A 170 15.56 15.70 -0.01
C GLY A 170 16.41 16.11 -1.23
N LEU A 171 16.89 15.15 -2.02
CA LEU A 171 17.81 15.41 -3.12
C LEU A 171 17.12 15.98 -4.37
N PRO A 172 17.80 16.87 -5.13
CA PRO A 172 17.29 17.32 -6.40
C PRO A 172 17.18 16.17 -7.41
N LEU A 173 16.02 16.01 -8.02
CA LEU A 173 15.76 14.96 -9.01
C LEU A 173 15.41 15.58 -10.37
N ALA A 174 15.97 15.02 -11.46
CA ALA A 174 15.66 15.45 -12.81
C ALA A 174 14.15 15.29 -13.08
N GLN A 175 13.52 16.39 -13.53
CA GLN A 175 12.10 16.40 -13.86
C GLN A 175 11.82 15.52 -15.08
N LYS A 176 10.79 14.68 -15.00
CA LYS A 176 10.31 13.93 -16.17
C LYS A 176 9.73 14.89 -17.22
N ARG A 177 10.02 14.62 -18.50
CA ARG A 177 9.52 15.41 -19.63
C ARG A 177 8.41 14.70 -20.42
N THR A 178 8.08 13.47 -20.06
CA THR A 178 6.98 12.72 -20.68
C THR A 178 5.69 13.09 -20.00
N GLY A 179 4.66 13.40 -20.79
CA GLY A 179 3.32 13.70 -20.27
C GLY A 179 2.74 12.54 -19.48
N GLY A 180 1.84 12.86 -18.57
CA GLY A 180 1.16 11.91 -17.69
C GLY A 180 1.18 12.41 -16.24
N ARG A 181 0.31 11.85 -15.40
CA ARG A 181 0.27 12.20 -13.97
C ARG A 181 1.52 11.67 -13.28
N THR A 182 2.15 12.53 -12.50
CA THR A 182 3.27 12.15 -11.65
C THR A 182 2.74 11.32 -10.47
N ARG A 183 3.18 10.08 -10.36
CA ARG A 183 2.92 9.26 -9.16
C ARG A 183 4.08 9.44 -8.19
N LEU A 184 3.78 9.49 -6.91
CA LEU A 184 4.83 9.51 -5.90
C LEU A 184 5.65 8.22 -6.00
N ALA A 185 6.97 8.34 -6.07
CA ALA A 185 7.84 7.17 -6.09
C ALA A 185 7.71 6.39 -4.75
N ARG A 186 7.93 5.06 -4.79
CA ARG A 186 7.83 4.21 -3.60
C ARG A 186 8.69 4.72 -2.44
N ASP A 187 9.88 5.24 -2.74
CA ASP A 187 10.83 5.78 -1.77
C ASP A 187 10.64 7.30 -1.51
N GLY A 188 9.66 7.92 -2.18
CA GLY A 188 9.38 9.35 -2.07
C GLY A 188 10.38 10.26 -2.77
N SER A 189 11.37 9.72 -3.50
CA SER A 189 12.49 10.50 -4.08
C SER A 189 12.05 11.63 -5.00
N ASN A 190 10.87 11.53 -5.64
CA ASN A 190 10.33 12.55 -6.52
C ASN A 190 9.31 13.49 -5.85
N ILE A 191 9.34 13.61 -4.52
CA ILE A 191 8.34 14.43 -3.79
C ILE A 191 8.29 15.88 -4.29
N ALA A 192 9.42 16.47 -4.61
CA ALA A 192 9.46 17.85 -5.13
C ALA A 192 8.72 17.98 -6.48
N GLU A 193 8.92 17.02 -7.39
CA GLU A 193 8.19 16.98 -8.68
C GLU A 193 6.71 16.73 -8.46
N PHE A 194 6.34 15.82 -7.54
CA PHE A 194 4.97 15.54 -7.18
C PHE A 194 4.24 16.78 -6.63
N LEU A 195 4.89 17.58 -5.79
CA LEU A 195 4.34 18.85 -5.28
C LEU A 195 4.27 19.94 -6.35
N LEU A 196 5.18 19.97 -7.32
CA LEU A 196 5.06 20.87 -8.47
C LEU A 196 3.79 20.59 -9.27
N GLU A 197 3.53 19.32 -9.57
CA GLU A 197 2.31 18.93 -10.26
C GLU A 197 1.06 19.21 -9.42
N LEU A 198 1.09 18.89 -8.12
CA LEU A 198 0.01 19.20 -7.20
C LEU A 198 -0.34 20.69 -7.20
N ARG A 199 0.67 21.58 -7.21
CA ARG A 199 0.48 23.03 -7.28
C ARG A 199 -0.22 23.48 -8.57
N GLU A 200 0.06 22.81 -9.68
CA GLU A 200 -0.59 23.07 -10.98
C GLU A 200 -2.03 22.55 -11.02
N LEU A 201 -2.28 21.41 -10.38
CA LEU A 201 -3.60 20.78 -10.31
C LEU A 201 -4.54 21.48 -9.32
N ASP A 202 -4.05 21.77 -8.14
CA ASP A 202 -4.80 22.39 -7.04
C ASP A 202 -3.86 23.15 -6.11
N ARG A 203 -3.76 24.44 -6.31
CA ARG A 203 -2.92 25.33 -5.49
C ARG A 203 -3.39 25.38 -4.03
N ASN A 204 -4.71 25.33 -3.79
CA ASN A 204 -5.25 25.38 -2.44
C ASN A 204 -4.89 24.11 -1.65
N ALA A 205 -4.83 22.95 -2.32
CA ALA A 205 -4.37 21.71 -1.70
C ALA A 205 -2.91 21.83 -1.22
N LEU A 206 -2.02 22.41 -2.03
CA LEU A 206 -0.64 22.65 -1.62
C LEU A 206 -0.54 23.66 -0.46
N GLU A 207 -1.26 24.76 -0.54
CA GLU A 207 -1.29 25.78 0.52
C GLU A 207 -1.77 25.17 1.84
N GLY A 208 -2.84 24.36 1.83
CA GLY A 208 -3.32 23.64 3.00
C GLY A 208 -2.32 22.63 3.57
N ILE A 209 -1.50 21.98 2.71
CA ILE A 209 -0.40 21.13 3.19
C ILE A 209 0.65 21.96 3.91
N ILE A 210 1.03 23.13 3.35
CA ILE A 210 2.02 24.04 3.97
C ILE A 210 1.52 24.55 5.31
N GLU A 211 0.26 24.96 5.40
CA GLU A 211 -0.37 25.39 6.65
C GLU A 211 -0.35 24.27 7.71
N THR A 212 -0.64 23.04 7.28
CA THR A 212 -0.59 21.87 8.19
C THR A 212 0.84 21.56 8.62
N MET A 213 1.81 21.71 7.72
CA MET A 213 3.23 21.56 8.05
C MET A 213 3.70 22.61 9.06
N ALA A 214 3.18 23.83 9.02
CA ALA A 214 3.50 24.88 10.00
C ALA A 214 3.08 24.48 11.43
N TYR A 215 2.08 23.64 11.61
CA TYR A 215 1.72 23.08 12.91
C TYR A 215 2.81 22.18 13.50
N VAL A 216 3.48 21.41 12.65
CA VAL A 216 4.60 20.50 13.03
C VAL A 216 5.93 21.25 13.07
N LEU A 217 6.09 22.23 12.19
CA LEU A 217 7.30 23.03 12.01
C LEU A 217 6.98 24.52 12.24
N PRO A 218 6.77 24.96 13.49
CA PRO A 218 6.33 26.33 13.77
C PRO A 218 7.35 27.42 13.39
N TYR A 219 8.59 27.03 13.11
CA TYR A 219 9.64 27.91 12.60
C TYR A 219 9.62 28.04 11.05
N ALA A 220 8.96 27.14 10.35
CA ALA A 220 8.86 27.18 8.90
C ALA A 220 7.79 28.19 8.47
N ARG A 221 8.21 29.20 7.70
CA ARG A 221 7.28 30.19 7.12
C ARG A 221 6.66 29.71 5.83
N ASP A 222 7.41 28.94 5.07
CA ASP A 222 6.98 28.44 3.76
C ASP A 222 7.79 27.21 3.36
N LEU A 223 7.17 26.34 2.59
CA LEU A 223 7.79 25.12 2.03
C LEU A 223 7.34 24.98 0.57
N GLN A 224 8.24 25.22 -0.36
CA GLN A 224 7.91 25.24 -1.79
C GLN A 224 8.76 24.26 -2.57
N PRO A 225 8.16 23.54 -3.55
CA PRO A 225 8.93 22.89 -4.58
C PRO A 225 9.49 23.94 -5.55
N ALA A 226 10.75 23.78 -5.93
CA ALA A 226 11.47 24.65 -6.82
C ALA A 226 12.14 23.86 -7.94
N ILE A 227 12.48 24.54 -9.01
CA ILE A 227 13.24 23.98 -10.14
C ILE A 227 14.59 24.70 -10.19
N THR A 228 15.68 23.96 -10.45
CA THR A 228 16.99 24.53 -10.72
C THR A 228 16.99 25.33 -12.04
N SER A 229 18.12 25.56 -12.67
CA SER A 229 18.17 26.27 -13.94
C SER A 229 17.33 25.59 -15.05
N GLU A 230 16.98 26.35 -16.09
CA GLU A 230 16.26 25.83 -17.26
C GLU A 230 17.01 24.68 -17.97
N LEU A 231 18.33 24.65 -17.85
CA LEU A 231 19.17 23.63 -18.47
C LEU A 231 19.12 22.30 -17.71
N GLU A 232 19.23 22.36 -16.38
CA GLU A 232 19.26 21.15 -15.55
C GLU A 232 17.88 20.61 -15.23
N ARG A 233 16.89 21.50 -15.00
CA ARG A 233 15.51 21.18 -14.68
C ARG A 233 15.38 20.09 -13.62
N LYS A 234 16.07 20.27 -12.49
CA LYS A 234 15.91 19.38 -11.33
C LYS A 234 14.91 19.99 -10.36
N ALA A 235 13.91 19.19 -9.98
CA ALA A 235 12.97 19.54 -8.92
C ALA A 235 13.61 19.29 -7.55
N TRP A 236 13.44 20.23 -6.63
CA TRP A 236 13.96 20.16 -5.27
C TRP A 236 13.05 20.90 -4.29
N LEU A 237 13.16 20.61 -2.99
CA LEU A 237 12.39 21.27 -1.95
C LEU A 237 13.17 22.43 -1.35
N GLN A 238 12.47 23.51 -1.06
CA GLN A 238 13.01 24.68 -0.37
C GLN A 238 12.09 25.07 0.79
N LEU A 239 12.61 25.01 2.00
CA LEU A 239 11.94 25.53 3.19
C LEU A 239 12.45 26.96 3.44
N THR A 240 11.55 27.87 3.82
CA THR A 240 11.91 29.21 4.27
C THR A 240 11.75 29.30 5.78
N GLU A 241 12.86 29.55 6.48
CA GLU A 241 12.92 29.79 7.92
C GLU A 241 13.47 31.19 8.16
N ALA A 242 12.66 32.04 8.78
CA ALA A 242 12.97 33.48 8.91
C ALA A 242 13.34 34.10 7.54
N GLU A 243 14.64 34.42 7.34
CA GLU A 243 15.17 34.96 6.08
C GLU A 243 16.02 33.94 5.30
N PHE A 244 16.16 32.73 5.83
CA PHE A 244 17.02 31.69 5.26
C PHE A 244 16.21 30.71 4.40
N LYS A 245 16.81 30.28 3.31
CA LYS A 245 16.31 29.23 2.44
C LYS A 245 17.06 27.94 2.69
N ILE A 246 16.38 26.97 3.25
CA ILE A 246 16.94 25.66 3.61
C ILE A 246 16.56 24.66 2.52
N PRO A 247 17.54 24.03 1.86
CA PRO A 247 17.26 23.03 0.83
C PRO A 247 16.76 21.72 1.43
N GLY A 248 15.99 20.95 0.64
CA GLY A 248 15.33 19.72 1.05
C GLY A 248 16.25 18.67 1.70
N TRP A 249 17.49 18.56 1.25
CA TRP A 249 18.46 17.61 1.84
C TRP A 249 18.95 17.97 3.24
N MET A 250 18.63 19.15 3.73
CA MET A 250 18.89 19.59 5.10
C MET A 250 17.67 19.43 6.02
N LEU A 251 16.53 19.04 5.48
CA LEU A 251 15.30 18.84 6.26
C LEU A 251 15.39 17.54 7.07
N SER A 252 14.71 17.54 8.23
CA SER A 252 14.64 16.34 9.06
C SER A 252 13.93 15.18 8.34
N THR A 253 14.29 13.97 8.73
CA THR A 253 13.66 12.75 8.19
C THR A 253 12.15 12.73 8.40
N GLY A 254 11.69 13.18 9.57
CA GLY A 254 10.26 13.29 9.90
C GLY A 254 9.55 14.31 9.04
N THR A 255 10.17 15.49 8.82
CA THR A 255 9.61 16.53 7.95
C THR A 255 9.34 16.03 6.54
N LEU A 256 10.30 15.35 5.94
CA LEU A 256 10.16 14.82 4.57
C LEU A 256 9.08 13.73 4.50
N ARG A 257 9.02 12.84 5.49
CA ARG A 257 8.01 11.77 5.54
C ARG A 257 6.60 12.30 5.69
N ILE A 258 6.37 13.20 6.65
CA ILE A 258 5.03 13.76 6.85
C ILE A 258 4.57 14.57 5.65
N LEU A 259 5.48 15.33 5.02
CA LEU A 259 5.19 16.08 3.79
C LEU A 259 4.70 15.15 2.67
N ALA A 260 5.39 14.03 2.44
CA ALA A 260 5.00 13.08 1.40
C ALA A 260 3.65 12.42 1.67
N LEU A 261 3.37 12.08 2.93
CA LEU A 261 2.10 11.49 3.32
C LEU A 261 0.95 12.50 3.21
N LEU A 262 1.14 13.73 3.67
CA LEU A 262 0.14 14.80 3.51
C LEU A 262 -0.13 15.11 2.04
N ALA A 263 0.93 15.19 1.22
CA ALA A 263 0.79 15.43 -0.21
C ALA A 263 -0.05 14.35 -0.91
N LEU A 264 0.08 13.10 -0.48
CA LEU A 264 -0.67 11.98 -1.04
C LEU A 264 -2.12 11.93 -0.54
N LEU A 265 -2.33 12.15 0.77
CA LEU A 265 -3.66 12.12 1.40
C LEU A 265 -4.55 13.29 0.95
N ARG A 266 -3.97 14.47 0.75
CA ARG A 266 -4.67 15.69 0.31
C ARG A 266 -4.65 15.90 -1.20
N HIS A 267 -4.13 14.93 -1.98
CA HIS A 267 -4.17 15.03 -3.43
C HIS A 267 -5.62 15.09 -3.92
N PRO A 268 -5.98 15.94 -4.91
CA PRO A 268 -7.35 16.05 -5.46
C PRO A 268 -7.92 14.72 -5.96
N THR A 269 -7.03 13.85 -6.42
CA THR A 269 -7.36 12.48 -6.83
C THR A 269 -6.42 11.49 -6.12
N PRO A 270 -6.66 11.21 -4.83
CA PRO A 270 -5.78 10.35 -4.05
C PRO A 270 -5.81 8.91 -4.58
N PRO A 271 -4.72 8.13 -4.41
CA PRO A 271 -4.74 6.71 -4.76
C PRO A 271 -5.87 5.98 -4.04
N PRO A 272 -6.52 5.02 -4.69
CA PRO A 272 -7.63 4.28 -4.07
C PRO A 272 -7.20 3.39 -2.90
N LEU A 273 -5.94 3.01 -2.86
CA LEU A 273 -5.29 2.30 -1.76
C LEU A 273 -3.88 2.86 -1.58
N ILE A 274 -3.57 3.29 -0.38
CA ILE A 274 -2.25 3.71 0.06
C ILE A 274 -1.74 2.68 1.07
N VAL A 275 -0.58 2.09 0.80
CA VAL A 275 0.08 1.13 1.69
C VAL A 275 1.40 1.74 2.14
N VAL A 276 1.58 1.89 3.45
CA VAL A 276 2.78 2.52 4.04
C VAL A 276 3.43 1.57 5.04
N GLU A 277 4.69 1.22 4.82
CA GLU A 277 5.46 0.46 5.80
C GLU A 277 6.10 1.39 6.83
N GLU A 278 6.00 0.98 8.13
CA GLU A 278 6.59 1.67 9.28
C GLU A 278 6.29 3.17 9.28
N ILE A 279 4.98 3.47 9.27
CA ILE A 279 4.47 4.83 9.05
C ILE A 279 4.99 5.84 10.06
N GLU A 280 5.29 5.40 11.30
CA GLU A 280 5.80 6.23 12.39
C GLU A 280 7.29 6.54 12.31
N ASN A 281 8.05 5.90 11.43
CA ASN A 281 9.50 6.05 11.40
C ASN A 281 9.94 7.51 11.24
N GLY A 282 10.76 7.98 12.19
CA GLY A 282 11.29 9.35 12.18
C GLY A 282 10.27 10.44 12.53
N LEU A 283 9.04 10.08 12.94
CA LEU A 283 8.01 11.02 13.35
C LEU A 283 8.01 11.16 14.88
N ASP A 284 7.88 12.39 15.35
CA ASP A 284 7.59 12.69 16.76
C ASP A 284 6.10 12.47 17.08
N PRO A 285 5.71 12.39 18.38
CA PRO A 285 4.33 12.13 18.78
C PRO A 285 3.29 13.13 18.21
N ARG A 286 3.63 14.40 18.05
CA ARG A 286 2.71 15.41 17.49
C ARG A 286 2.47 15.13 16.00
N SER A 287 3.54 14.83 15.28
CA SER A 287 3.49 14.45 13.86
C SER A 287 2.69 13.18 13.64
N ILE A 288 2.83 12.16 14.51
CA ILE A 288 2.03 10.94 14.46
C ILE A 288 0.54 11.24 14.69
N HIS A 289 0.22 12.05 15.69
CA HIS A 289 -1.17 12.43 15.97
C HIS A 289 -1.81 13.15 14.79
N LEU A 290 -1.13 14.17 14.27
CA LEU A 290 -1.58 14.89 13.07
C LEU A 290 -1.81 13.96 11.89
N LEU A 291 -0.87 13.06 11.62
CA LEU A 291 -0.96 12.12 10.51
C LEU A 291 -2.16 11.17 10.64
N VAL A 292 -2.43 10.67 11.85
CA VAL A 292 -3.60 9.79 12.09
C VAL A 292 -4.90 10.56 11.85
N GLU A 293 -5.01 11.82 12.25
CA GLU A 293 -6.19 12.65 11.96
C GLU A 293 -6.35 12.89 10.45
N GLU A 294 -5.27 13.20 9.74
CA GLU A 294 -5.30 13.36 8.27
C GLU A 294 -5.74 12.06 7.56
N ILE A 295 -5.24 10.92 8.01
CA ILE A 295 -5.67 9.62 7.50
C ILE A 295 -7.16 9.40 7.75
N ARG A 296 -7.66 9.68 8.95
CA ARG A 296 -9.09 9.56 9.28
C ARG A 296 -9.95 10.42 8.36
N MET A 297 -9.57 11.67 8.16
CA MET A 297 -10.28 12.57 7.23
C MET A 297 -10.28 12.03 5.81
N ALA A 298 -9.12 11.58 5.33
CA ALA A 298 -8.99 11.07 3.97
C ALA A 298 -9.84 9.81 3.75
N VAL A 299 -9.84 8.84 4.68
CA VAL A 299 -10.59 7.59 4.52
C VAL A 299 -12.11 7.77 4.71
N GLN A 300 -12.56 8.79 5.46
CA GLN A 300 -13.97 9.13 5.62
C GLN A 300 -14.65 9.51 4.30
N THR A 301 -13.90 10.05 3.35
CA THR A 301 -14.42 10.37 2.01
C THR A 301 -14.83 9.13 1.21
N GLY A 302 -14.36 7.94 1.60
CA GLY A 302 -14.58 6.68 0.87
C GLY A 302 -13.81 6.58 -0.47
N VAL A 303 -13.02 7.59 -0.82
CA VAL A 303 -12.23 7.62 -2.06
C VAL A 303 -10.94 6.84 -1.92
N THR A 304 -10.26 6.96 -0.78
CA THR A 304 -9.01 6.28 -0.48
C THR A 304 -9.15 5.32 0.70
N GLN A 305 -8.27 4.34 0.76
CA GLN A 305 -8.11 3.38 1.83
C GLN A 305 -6.65 3.36 2.24
N VAL A 306 -6.37 3.27 3.54
CA VAL A 306 -5.00 3.25 4.06
C VAL A 306 -4.73 1.93 4.77
N VAL A 307 -3.68 1.26 4.34
CA VAL A 307 -3.10 0.08 5.00
C VAL A 307 -1.69 0.45 5.46
N MET A 308 -1.38 0.23 6.71
CA MET A 308 -0.07 0.58 7.25
C MET A 308 0.51 -0.53 8.10
N THR A 309 1.83 -0.54 8.26
CA THR A 309 2.49 -1.29 9.32
C THR A 309 3.00 -0.34 10.37
N THR A 310 3.00 -0.77 11.62
CA THR A 310 3.51 0.01 12.75
C THR A 310 4.08 -0.90 13.84
N HIS A 311 4.99 -0.34 14.61
CA HIS A 311 5.50 -0.91 15.87
C HIS A 311 5.32 0.07 17.05
N SER A 312 4.72 1.24 16.82
CA SER A 312 4.56 2.29 17.80
C SER A 312 3.35 2.05 18.71
N PRO A 313 3.54 1.78 20.01
CA PRO A 313 2.43 1.71 20.96
C PRO A 313 1.62 3.01 21.00
N TYR A 314 2.30 4.16 20.86
CA TYR A 314 1.66 5.47 20.82
C TYR A 314 0.69 5.59 19.63
N LEU A 315 1.11 5.17 18.44
CA LEU A 315 0.23 5.18 17.28
C LEU A 315 -0.96 4.23 17.48
N LEU A 316 -0.74 3.08 18.11
CA LEU A 316 -1.82 2.13 18.41
C LEU A 316 -2.87 2.73 19.34
N ASP A 317 -2.48 3.55 20.32
CA ASP A 317 -3.39 4.23 21.24
C ASP A 317 -4.30 5.27 20.53
N LEU A 318 -3.90 5.71 19.35
CA LEU A 318 -4.74 6.56 18.49
C LEU A 318 -5.72 5.74 17.63
N LEU A 319 -5.68 4.42 17.63
CA LEU A 319 -6.52 3.53 16.81
C LEU A 319 -7.49 2.74 17.68
N THR A 320 -8.54 2.19 17.05
CA THR A 320 -9.44 1.23 17.69
C THR A 320 -9.06 -0.20 17.31
N LEU A 321 -9.54 -1.20 18.06
CA LEU A 321 -9.28 -2.61 17.77
C LEU A 321 -9.73 -3.03 16.36
N GLU A 322 -10.74 -2.36 15.81
CA GLU A 322 -11.27 -2.63 14.47
C GLU A 322 -10.26 -2.33 13.36
N HIS A 323 -9.35 -1.38 13.61
CA HIS A 323 -8.30 -1.00 12.69
C HIS A 323 -7.11 -1.97 12.73
N LEU A 324 -7.01 -2.86 13.73
CA LEU A 324 -5.81 -3.62 14.00
C LEU A 324 -5.86 -5.04 13.42
N VAL A 325 -4.73 -5.47 12.88
CA VAL A 325 -4.42 -6.86 12.55
C VAL A 325 -3.08 -7.22 13.18
N VAL A 326 -3.10 -8.11 14.16
CA VAL A 326 -1.88 -8.60 14.81
C VAL A 326 -1.28 -9.72 13.98
N VAL A 327 0.01 -9.64 13.74
CA VAL A 327 0.76 -10.66 12.99
C VAL A 327 1.78 -11.31 13.89
N GLU A 328 1.65 -12.62 14.10
CA GLU A 328 2.52 -13.43 14.92
C GLU A 328 2.99 -14.67 14.17
N ARG A 329 4.07 -15.29 14.64
CA ARG A 329 4.45 -16.60 14.14
C ARG A 329 3.82 -17.71 15.00
N ASN A 330 3.19 -18.68 14.33
CA ASN A 330 2.72 -19.89 14.97
C ASN A 330 3.91 -20.83 15.33
N ALA A 331 3.63 -21.94 16.02
CA ALA A 331 4.63 -22.93 16.42
C ALA A 331 5.42 -23.53 15.23
N ARG A 332 4.91 -23.42 14.00
CA ARG A 332 5.59 -23.86 12.77
C ARG A 332 6.38 -22.73 12.11
N GLY A 333 6.50 -21.56 12.75
CA GLY A 333 7.21 -20.40 12.22
C GLY A 333 6.48 -19.64 11.08
N GLN A 334 5.22 -19.98 10.80
CA GLN A 334 4.42 -19.31 9.76
C GLN A 334 3.63 -18.13 10.34
N PRO A 335 3.44 -17.04 9.62
CA PRO A 335 2.58 -15.94 10.01
C PRO A 335 1.15 -16.38 10.29
N ARG A 336 0.61 -15.93 11.40
CA ARG A 336 -0.79 -15.96 11.75
C ARG A 336 -1.29 -14.54 11.88
N PHE A 337 -2.41 -14.26 11.25
CA PHE A 337 -3.05 -12.94 11.25
C PHE A 337 -4.28 -12.98 12.13
N ILE A 338 -4.36 -12.10 13.10
CA ILE A 338 -5.41 -12.09 14.13
C ILE A 338 -6.03 -10.70 14.14
N ARG A 339 -7.34 -10.62 14.07
CA ARG A 339 -8.06 -9.37 14.29
C ARG A 339 -8.53 -9.30 15.75
N PRO A 340 -7.99 -8.37 16.54
CA PRO A 340 -8.37 -8.24 17.95
C PRO A 340 -9.87 -7.94 18.13
N ALA A 341 -10.45 -7.19 17.21
CA ALA A 341 -11.87 -6.86 17.23
C ALA A 341 -12.81 -8.09 17.12
N ASP A 342 -12.33 -9.21 16.57
CA ASP A 342 -13.13 -10.43 16.45
C ASP A 342 -13.11 -11.27 17.75
N GLN A 343 -12.42 -10.79 18.82
CA GLN A 343 -12.25 -11.49 20.09
C GLN A 343 -12.98 -10.74 21.23
N GLU A 344 -14.05 -11.33 21.77
CA GLU A 344 -14.85 -10.73 22.84
C GLU A 344 -14.05 -10.34 24.09
N ARG A 345 -13.02 -11.13 24.43
CA ARG A 345 -12.14 -10.83 25.55
C ARG A 345 -11.39 -9.52 25.34
N LEU A 346 -10.87 -9.30 24.15
CA LEU A 346 -10.12 -8.08 23.81
C LEU A 346 -11.02 -6.86 23.71
N GLN A 347 -12.25 -7.02 23.24
CA GLN A 347 -13.25 -5.95 23.26
C GLN A 347 -13.54 -5.48 24.69
N ARG A 348 -13.67 -6.40 25.65
CA ARG A 348 -13.83 -6.04 27.07
C ARG A 348 -12.61 -5.33 27.63
N TRP A 349 -11.41 -5.80 27.32
CA TRP A 349 -10.18 -5.16 27.79
C TRP A 349 -9.91 -3.79 27.15
N ALA A 350 -10.35 -3.56 25.93
CA ALA A 350 -10.23 -2.27 25.27
C ALA A 350 -11.08 -1.17 25.90
N ALA A 351 -12.07 -1.53 26.75
CA ALA A 351 -12.81 -0.56 27.57
C ALA A 351 -11.96 -0.01 28.74
N GLU A 352 -10.94 -0.78 29.20
CA GLU A 352 -10.10 -0.45 30.34
C GLU A 352 -8.67 -0.02 29.93
N PHE A 353 -8.17 -0.56 28.83
CA PHE A 353 -6.80 -0.37 28.38
C PHE A 353 -6.74 0.06 26.92
N ALA A 354 -5.95 1.07 26.64
CA ALA A 354 -5.67 1.49 25.28
C ALA A 354 -4.90 0.40 24.48
N PRO A 355 -5.08 0.28 23.15
CA PRO A 355 -4.49 -0.77 22.34
C PRO A 355 -2.97 -0.89 22.43
N GLY A 356 -2.24 0.25 22.50
CA GLY A 356 -0.79 0.25 22.65
C GLY A 356 -0.33 -0.33 23.98
N LYS A 357 -1.09 -0.08 25.07
CA LYS A 357 -0.83 -0.71 26.35
C LYS A 357 -1.07 -2.21 26.30
N LEU A 358 -2.16 -2.68 25.67
CA LEU A 358 -2.42 -4.10 25.48
C LEU A 358 -1.31 -4.76 24.65
N TYR A 359 -0.78 -4.07 23.65
CA TYR A 359 0.34 -4.54 22.83
C TYR A 359 1.62 -4.70 23.65
N THR A 360 2.00 -3.69 24.44
CA THR A 360 3.22 -3.73 25.26
C THR A 360 3.15 -4.79 26.38
N MET A 361 1.94 -5.11 26.85
CA MET A 361 1.71 -6.20 27.82
C MET A 361 1.69 -7.58 27.17
N GLY A 362 1.82 -7.69 25.83
CA GLY A 362 1.71 -8.97 25.11
C GLY A 362 0.29 -9.55 25.04
N ASN A 363 -0.72 -8.74 25.36
CA ASN A 363 -2.10 -9.21 25.54
C ASN A 363 -3.00 -8.98 24.30
N LEU A 364 -2.49 -8.38 23.23
CA LEU A 364 -3.28 -8.06 22.03
C LEU A 364 -3.67 -9.30 21.20
N THR A 365 -3.06 -10.44 21.45
CA THR A 365 -3.31 -11.68 20.71
C THR A 365 -4.21 -12.66 21.42
N GLY A 366 -4.49 -12.44 22.70
CA GLY A 366 -5.29 -13.35 23.51
C GLY A 366 -4.61 -14.72 23.78
N LEU A 367 -3.38 -14.89 23.33
CA LEU A 367 -2.50 -15.99 23.73
C LEU A 367 -1.76 -15.56 25.01
N ALA A 368 -2.48 -15.46 26.14
CA ALA A 368 -1.81 -15.64 27.40
C ALA A 368 -1.32 -17.10 27.43
N ALA A 369 -0.05 -17.26 27.78
CA ALA A 369 0.65 -18.51 27.91
C ALA A 369 -0.14 -19.55 28.70
#